data_55a21deec2d0ae088d2a23204d918b4a
#
_entry.id   55a21deec2d0ae088d2a23204d918b4a
#
_cell.length_a   1.000
_cell.length_b   1.000
_cell.length_c   1.000
_cell.angle_alpha   90.00
_cell.angle_beta   90.00
_cell.angle_gamma   90.00
#
_symmetry.space_group_name_H-M   'P 1'
#
loop_
_entity.id
_entity.type
_entity.pdbx_description
1 polymer ?
#
loop_
_entity_poly.entity_id
_entity_poly.type
_entity_poly.pdbx_seq_one_letter_code
_entity_poly.pdbx_strand_id
1 'polypeptide(L)'
;MSRDHIIPRFILRGFAINPAANKQNQKIMIYDKDTKQVHTKKIADTYSLLDFNSPETEKYLANEYESKVAKIFQRASKAASEKQQSISLSNKEYKMLFRFFVIMWRRNDIQLEKAKEMGIQLENMLKSLF
;
A
#
# COMPACT_ATOMS: atom_id res chain seq x y z
N MET A 1 9.35 -6.56 -15.93
CA MET A 1 9.09 -5.39 -15.06
C MET A 1 8.01 -5.75 -14.05
N SER A 2 8.31 -5.60 -12.77
CA SER A 2 7.32 -5.76 -11.72
C SER A 2 6.56 -4.44 -11.49
N ARG A 3 5.32 -4.53 -11.03
CA ARG A 3 4.54 -3.37 -10.56
C ARG A 3 4.41 -3.45 -9.05
N ASP A 4 5.13 -2.57 -8.38
CA ASP A 4 5.13 -2.49 -6.93
C ASP A 4 4.03 -1.53 -6.47
N HIS A 5 3.10 -2.02 -5.68
CA HIS A 5 1.98 -1.21 -5.23
C HIS A 5 2.38 -0.30 -4.06
N ILE A 6 2.09 0.99 -4.19
CA ILE A 6 2.23 1.96 -3.10
C ILE A 6 1.22 1.63 -2.00
N ILE A 7 -0.03 1.35 -2.40
CA ILE A 7 -1.06 0.82 -1.51
C ILE A 7 -1.19 -0.68 -1.78
N PRO A 8 -0.99 -1.54 -0.78
CA PRO A 8 -1.09 -2.98 -0.96
C PRO A 8 -2.43 -3.43 -1.54
N ARG A 9 -2.37 -4.40 -2.43
CA ARG A 9 -3.58 -4.91 -3.11
C ARG A 9 -4.63 -5.44 -2.15
N PHE A 10 -4.24 -6.05 -1.04
CA PHE A 10 -5.21 -6.61 -0.09
C PHE A 10 -6.08 -5.52 0.53
N ILE A 11 -5.56 -4.31 0.73
CA ILE A 11 -6.36 -3.16 1.19
C ILE A 11 -7.34 -2.75 0.10
N LEU A 12 -6.88 -2.60 -1.13
CA LEU A 12 -7.72 -2.20 -2.27
C LEU A 12 -8.83 -3.21 -2.54
N ARG A 13 -8.57 -4.50 -2.36
CA ARG A 13 -9.57 -5.57 -2.52
C ARG A 13 -10.75 -5.44 -1.56
N GLY A 14 -10.56 -4.85 -0.40
CA GLY A 14 -11.65 -4.55 0.53
C GLY A 14 -12.69 -3.57 -0.04
N PHE A 15 -12.36 -2.82 -1.09
CA PHE A 15 -13.21 -1.87 -1.78
C PHE A 15 -13.61 -2.32 -3.19
N ALA A 16 -13.35 -3.57 -3.55
CA ALA A 16 -13.67 -4.08 -4.89
C ALA A 16 -15.18 -3.99 -5.18
N ILE A 17 -15.53 -3.44 -6.34
CA ILE A 17 -16.94 -3.38 -6.80
C ILE A 17 -17.43 -4.73 -7.33
N ASN A 18 -16.52 -5.65 -7.63
CA ASN A 18 -16.77 -7.00 -8.14
C ASN A 18 -16.00 -8.06 -7.33
N PRO A 19 -16.28 -8.21 -6.02
CA PRO A 19 -15.46 -9.05 -5.12
C PRO A 19 -15.46 -10.54 -5.50
N ALA A 20 -16.46 -11.02 -6.25
CA ALA A 20 -16.53 -12.40 -6.72
C ALA A 20 -15.64 -12.69 -7.94
N ALA A 21 -15.11 -11.65 -8.60
CA ALA A 21 -14.23 -11.82 -9.74
C ALA A 21 -12.84 -12.32 -9.31
N ASN A 22 -12.10 -12.89 -10.26
CA ASN A 22 -10.70 -13.25 -10.05
C ASN A 22 -9.91 -12.02 -9.59
N LYS A 23 -8.94 -12.22 -8.70
CA LYS A 23 -8.10 -11.14 -8.16
C LYS A 23 -7.48 -10.24 -9.23
N GLN A 24 -7.12 -10.81 -10.38
CA GLN A 24 -6.57 -10.07 -11.52
C GLN A 24 -7.59 -9.16 -12.21
N ASN A 25 -8.87 -9.44 -12.08
CA ASN A 25 -9.96 -8.72 -12.72
C ASN A 25 -10.76 -7.85 -11.76
N GLN A 26 -10.41 -7.85 -10.48
CA GLN A 26 -11.07 -7.01 -9.50
C GLN A 26 -10.81 -5.53 -9.78
N LYS A 27 -11.85 -4.72 -9.64
CA LYS A 27 -11.84 -3.29 -9.93
C LYS A 27 -12.29 -2.50 -8.70
N ILE A 28 -11.81 -1.27 -8.61
CA ILE A 28 -12.24 -0.30 -7.62
C ILE A 28 -12.76 0.97 -8.31
N MET A 29 -13.58 1.70 -7.60
CA MET A 29 -14.05 3.02 -8.00
C MET A 29 -13.09 4.07 -7.45
N ILE A 30 -12.65 4.99 -8.30
CA ILE A 30 -11.71 6.06 -7.96
C ILE A 30 -12.37 7.40 -8.20
N TYR A 31 -12.31 8.28 -7.20
CA TYR A 31 -12.68 9.68 -7.35
C TYR A 31 -11.43 10.54 -7.56
N ASP A 32 -11.36 11.19 -8.69
CA ASP A 32 -10.28 12.14 -9.00
C ASP A 32 -10.67 13.53 -8.49
N LYS A 33 -9.89 14.04 -7.54
CA LYS A 33 -10.15 15.35 -6.92
C LYS A 33 -9.93 16.52 -7.87
N ASP A 34 -9.02 16.38 -8.82
CA ASP A 34 -8.65 17.45 -9.75
C ASP A 34 -9.69 17.59 -10.85
N THR A 35 -10.09 16.49 -11.47
CA THR A 35 -11.12 16.47 -12.52
C THR A 35 -12.53 16.39 -11.98
N LYS A 36 -12.70 16.05 -10.68
CA LYS A 36 -13.99 15.80 -10.01
C LYS A 36 -14.82 14.71 -10.68
N GLN A 37 -14.14 13.72 -11.27
CA GLN A 37 -14.76 12.61 -11.96
C GLN A 37 -14.55 11.31 -11.19
N VAL A 38 -15.53 10.41 -11.34
CA VAL A 38 -15.45 9.03 -10.84
C VAL A 38 -15.19 8.12 -12.02
N HIS A 39 -14.21 7.22 -11.86
CA HIS A 39 -13.93 6.19 -12.85
C HIS A 39 -13.59 4.87 -12.18
N THR A 40 -13.67 3.79 -12.93
CA THR A 40 -13.37 2.43 -12.48
C THR A 40 -12.03 2.01 -13.04
N LYS A 41 -11.18 1.39 -12.19
CA LYS A 41 -9.86 0.92 -12.59
C LYS A 41 -9.56 -0.44 -11.99
N LYS A 42 -8.82 -1.29 -12.71
CA LYS A 42 -8.32 -2.55 -12.15
C LYS A 42 -7.37 -2.28 -10.99
N ILE A 43 -7.51 -3.06 -9.92
CA ILE A 43 -6.62 -2.97 -8.74
C ILE A 43 -5.17 -3.18 -9.15
N ALA A 44 -4.91 -4.13 -10.06
CA ALA A 44 -3.56 -4.42 -10.55
C ALA A 44 -2.85 -3.20 -11.18
N ASP A 45 -3.61 -2.24 -11.72
CA ASP A 45 -3.09 -1.05 -12.41
C ASP A 45 -3.18 0.22 -11.58
N THR A 46 -3.56 0.10 -10.30
CA THR A 46 -3.88 1.23 -9.44
C THR A 46 -2.82 1.41 -8.35
N TYR A 47 -2.41 2.66 -8.12
CA TYR A 47 -1.45 3.02 -7.06
C TYR A 47 -0.17 2.17 -7.08
N SER A 48 0.38 1.94 -8.28
CA SER A 48 1.60 1.16 -8.46
C SER A 48 2.68 1.97 -9.18
N LEU A 49 3.92 1.66 -8.86
CA LEU A 49 5.10 2.15 -9.56
C LEU A 49 5.87 0.98 -10.15
N LEU A 50 6.49 1.19 -11.30
CA LEU A 50 7.32 0.16 -11.92
C LEU A 50 8.67 0.08 -11.21
N ASP A 51 9.05 -1.14 -10.86
CA ASP A 51 10.38 -1.49 -10.30
C ASP A 51 10.83 -0.55 -9.14
N PHE A 52 9.88 -0.20 -8.25
CA PHE A 52 10.17 0.68 -7.12
C PHE A 52 11.07 0.02 -6.07
N ASN A 53 10.83 -1.25 -5.78
CA ASN A 53 11.64 -2.04 -4.87
C ASN A 53 12.39 -3.15 -5.61
N SER A 54 13.47 -3.67 -5.00
CA SER A 54 14.07 -4.91 -5.49
C SER A 54 13.10 -6.10 -5.32
N PRO A 55 13.22 -7.16 -6.12
CA PRO A 55 12.41 -8.37 -5.96
C PRO A 55 12.50 -8.98 -4.56
N GLU A 56 13.68 -8.94 -3.94
CA GLU A 56 13.91 -9.42 -2.58
C GLU A 56 13.15 -8.58 -1.56
N THR A 57 13.17 -7.26 -1.69
CA THR A 57 12.44 -6.34 -0.82
C THR A 57 10.93 -6.56 -0.93
N GLU A 58 10.39 -6.69 -2.13
CA GLU A 58 8.97 -6.98 -2.34
C GLU A 58 8.55 -8.32 -1.73
N LYS A 59 9.37 -9.36 -1.91
CA LYS A 59 9.13 -10.67 -1.30
C LYS A 59 9.16 -10.59 0.23
N TYR A 60 10.10 -9.87 0.80
CA TYR A 60 10.20 -9.67 2.24
C TYR A 60 8.95 -8.93 2.78
N LEU A 61 8.55 -7.83 2.17
CA LEU A 61 7.37 -7.07 2.56
C LEU A 61 6.10 -7.92 2.46
N ALA A 62 5.94 -8.67 1.38
CA ALA A 62 4.79 -9.55 1.20
C ALA A 62 4.71 -10.64 2.27
N ASN A 63 5.82 -11.30 2.56
CA ASN A 63 5.85 -12.43 3.50
C ASN A 63 5.83 -12.01 4.96
N GLU A 64 6.60 -10.97 5.32
CA GLU A 64 6.78 -10.58 6.72
C GLU A 64 5.72 -9.61 7.23
N TYR A 65 5.14 -8.81 6.35
CA TYR A 65 4.17 -7.78 6.75
C TYR A 65 2.80 -7.96 6.11
N GLU A 66 2.72 -7.89 4.79
CA GLU A 66 1.43 -7.79 4.10
C GLU A 66 0.53 -9.01 4.33
N SER A 67 1.08 -10.21 4.28
CA SER A 67 0.30 -11.45 4.51
C SER A 67 -0.24 -11.55 5.93
N LYS A 68 0.53 -11.09 6.92
CA LYS A 68 0.14 -11.11 8.33
C LYS A 68 -0.85 -10.00 8.67
N VAL A 69 -0.59 -8.80 8.16
CA VAL A 69 -1.48 -7.65 8.35
C VAL A 69 -2.82 -7.86 7.63
N ALA A 70 -2.82 -8.51 6.46
CA ALA A 70 -4.04 -8.86 5.74
C ALA A 70 -5.02 -9.65 6.61
N LYS A 71 -4.53 -10.56 7.45
CA LYS A 71 -5.37 -11.33 8.39
C LYS A 71 -6.05 -10.44 9.43
N ILE A 72 -5.34 -9.41 9.91
CA ILE A 72 -5.90 -8.42 10.86
C ILE A 72 -7.00 -7.62 10.17
N PHE A 73 -6.77 -7.16 8.95
CA PHE A 73 -7.77 -6.43 8.16
C PHE A 73 -8.99 -7.29 7.85
N GLN A 74 -8.81 -8.57 7.55
CA GLN A 74 -9.92 -9.51 7.34
C GLN A 74 -10.78 -9.66 8.61
N ARG A 75 -10.15 -9.78 9.78
CA ARG A 75 -10.86 -9.82 11.06
C ARG A 75 -11.64 -8.53 11.31
N ALA A 76 -11.03 -7.38 11.04
CA ALA A 76 -11.68 -6.08 11.19
C ALA A 76 -12.89 -5.94 10.24
N SER A 77 -12.73 -6.33 8.98
CA SER A 77 -13.82 -6.31 7.99
C SER A 77 -14.97 -7.23 8.38
N LYS A 78 -14.67 -8.44 8.86
CA LYS A 78 -15.67 -9.37 9.36
C LYS A 78 -16.42 -8.80 10.58
N ALA A 79 -15.69 -8.28 11.55
CA ALA A 79 -16.28 -7.65 12.73
C ALA A 79 -17.20 -6.48 12.35
N ALA A 80 -16.79 -5.65 11.41
CA ALA A 80 -17.62 -4.55 10.90
C ALA A 80 -18.89 -5.05 10.22
N SER A 81 -18.80 -6.12 9.41
CA SER A 81 -19.98 -6.73 8.77
C SER A 81 -20.96 -7.32 9.80
N GLU A 82 -20.46 -7.81 10.92
CA GLU A 82 -21.25 -8.33 12.05
C GLU A 82 -21.68 -7.23 13.03
N LYS A 83 -21.50 -5.98 12.69
CA LYS A 83 -21.83 -4.78 13.51
C LYS A 83 -21.10 -4.74 14.86
N GLN A 84 -19.96 -5.37 14.97
CA GLN A 84 -19.08 -5.24 16.11
C GLN A 84 -18.34 -3.89 16.07
N GLN A 85 -18.17 -3.24 17.22
CA GLN A 85 -17.56 -1.92 17.30
C GLN A 85 -16.04 -1.95 17.43
N SER A 86 -15.46 -3.09 17.76
CA SER A 86 -14.02 -3.24 17.98
C SER A 86 -13.55 -4.68 17.74
N ILE A 87 -12.24 -4.82 17.53
CA ILE A 87 -11.54 -6.10 17.53
C ILE A 87 -10.43 -6.08 18.56
N SER A 88 -10.11 -7.24 19.11
CA SER A 88 -8.94 -7.39 19.99
C SER A 88 -7.69 -7.66 19.20
N LEU A 89 -6.59 -7.01 19.55
CA LEU A 89 -5.26 -7.23 18.99
C LEU A 89 -4.31 -7.69 20.09
N SER A 90 -3.48 -8.70 19.81
CA SER A 90 -2.33 -9.02 20.67
C SER A 90 -1.27 -7.91 20.56
N ASN A 91 -0.36 -7.85 21.57
CA ASN A 91 0.75 -6.90 21.50
C ASN A 91 1.61 -7.08 20.24
N LYS A 92 1.80 -8.32 19.81
CA LYS A 92 2.53 -8.65 18.58
C LYS A 92 1.82 -8.13 17.34
N GLU A 93 0.52 -8.32 17.24
CA GLU A 93 -0.31 -7.82 16.15
C GLU A 93 -0.32 -6.28 16.11
N TYR A 94 -0.45 -5.64 17.27
CA TYR A 94 -0.41 -4.19 17.38
C TYR A 94 0.91 -3.61 16.87
N LYS A 95 2.04 -4.18 17.30
CA LYS A 95 3.37 -3.76 16.84
C LYS A 95 3.54 -3.97 15.33
N MET A 96 3.04 -5.08 14.81
CA MET A 96 3.10 -5.38 13.38
C MET A 96 2.28 -4.39 12.57
N LEU A 97 1.08 -4.09 13.01
CA LEU A 97 0.20 -3.11 12.37
C LEU A 97 0.82 -1.70 12.38
N PHE A 98 1.41 -1.30 13.50
CA PHE A 98 2.12 -0.03 13.61
C PHE A 98 3.29 0.06 12.63
N ARG A 99 4.13 -0.98 12.56
CA ARG A 99 5.25 -1.04 11.60
C ARG A 99 4.75 -0.99 10.16
N PHE A 100 3.66 -1.67 9.86
CA PHE A 100 3.04 -1.63 8.55
C PHE A 100 2.60 -0.21 8.17
N PHE A 101 1.95 0.53 9.05
CA PHE A 101 1.57 1.91 8.79
C PHE A 101 2.77 2.84 8.58
N VAL A 102 3.87 2.64 9.28
CA VAL A 102 5.10 3.39 9.06
C VAL A 102 5.66 3.12 7.65
N ILE A 103 5.66 1.86 7.22
CA ILE A 103 6.08 1.48 5.87
C ILE A 103 5.18 2.12 4.81
N MET A 104 3.87 2.06 5.00
CA MET A 104 2.89 2.68 4.11
C MET A 104 3.09 4.19 4.00
N TRP A 105 3.32 4.86 5.12
CA TRP A 105 3.57 6.30 5.15
C TRP A 105 4.81 6.68 4.34
N ARG A 106 5.87 5.87 4.43
CA ARG A 106 7.11 6.09 3.66
C ARG A 106 6.96 5.83 2.16
N ARG A 107 5.97 5.03 1.76
CA ARG A 107 5.74 4.65 0.36
C ARG A 107 4.83 5.62 -0.41
N ASN A 108 4.33 6.68 0.20
CA ASN A 108 3.49 7.64 -0.51
C ASN A 108 4.33 8.54 -1.45
N ASP A 109 3.70 9.06 -2.50
CA ASP A 109 4.36 9.82 -3.55
C ASP A 109 5.13 11.03 -3.04
N ILE A 110 4.56 11.77 -2.09
CA ILE A 110 5.18 12.96 -1.51
C ILE A 110 6.49 12.61 -0.81
N GLN A 111 6.51 11.53 -0.03
CA GLN A 111 7.71 11.08 0.68
C GLN A 111 8.77 10.56 -0.29
N LEU A 112 8.36 9.89 -1.36
CA LEU A 112 9.26 9.41 -2.40
C LEU A 112 9.94 10.58 -3.13
N GLU A 113 9.19 11.61 -3.50
CA GLU A 113 9.75 12.80 -4.13
C GLU A 113 10.70 13.55 -3.20
N LYS A 114 10.33 13.73 -1.93
CA LYS A 114 11.23 14.34 -0.93
C LYS A 114 12.53 13.55 -0.77
N ALA A 115 12.47 12.24 -0.74
CA ALA A 115 13.65 11.38 -0.66
C ALA A 115 14.56 11.55 -1.90
N LYS A 116 13.97 11.64 -3.10
CA LYS A 116 14.71 11.90 -4.34
C LYS A 116 15.38 13.28 -4.31
N GLU A 117 14.66 14.32 -3.92
CA GLU A 117 15.19 15.68 -3.80
C GLU A 117 16.35 15.74 -2.80
N MET A 118 16.21 15.12 -1.64
CA MET A 118 17.29 15.02 -0.65
C MET A 118 18.50 14.28 -1.21
N GLY A 119 18.29 13.21 -1.96
CA GLY A 119 19.35 12.46 -2.63
C GLY A 119 20.13 13.33 -3.63
N ILE A 120 19.42 14.09 -4.46
CA ILE A 120 20.02 15.02 -5.44
C ILE A 120 20.81 16.13 -4.72
N GLN A 121 20.25 16.73 -3.68
CA GLN A 121 20.92 17.76 -2.89
C GLN A 121 22.19 17.23 -2.24
N LEU A 122 22.16 16.04 -1.67
CA LEU A 122 23.32 15.40 -1.07
C LEU A 122 24.40 15.10 -2.12
N GLU A 123 24.01 14.60 -3.27
CA GLU A 123 24.94 14.33 -4.38
C GLU A 123 25.64 15.63 -4.85
N ASN A 124 24.87 16.69 -5.05
CA ASN A 124 25.41 17.99 -5.46
C ASN A 124 26.36 18.56 -4.40
N MET A 125 26.03 18.42 -3.13
CA MET A 125 26.87 18.85 -2.03
C MET A 125 28.19 18.08 -1.99
N LEU A 126 28.15 16.77 -2.17
CA LEU A 126 29.35 15.93 -2.25
C LEU A 126 30.23 16.30 -3.44
N LYS A 127 29.64 16.55 -4.61
CA LYS A 127 30.39 17.01 -5.80
C LYS A 127 31.06 18.36 -5.62
N SER A 128 30.46 19.26 -4.83
CA SER A 128 31.07 20.58 -4.54
C SER A 128 32.26 20.50 -3.59
N LEU A 129 32.39 19.43 -2.80
CA LEU A 129 33.48 19.21 -1.85
C LEU A 129 34.72 18.58 -2.48
N PHE A 130 34.58 17.95 -3.63
CA PHE A 130 35.61 17.27 -4.37
C PHE A 130 35.72 17.81 -5.79
#